data_e832978dc85fb8c96f81d7812023573b
#
_entry.id   e832978dc85fb8c96f81d7812023573b
#
_cell.length_a   1.000
_cell.length_b   1.000
_cell.length_c   1.000
_cell.angle_alpha   90.00
_cell.angle_beta   90.00
_cell.angle_gamma   90.00
#
_symmetry.space_group_name_H-M   'P 1'
#
loop_
_entity.id
_entity.type
_entity.pdbx_description
1 polymer ?
#
loop_
_entity_poly.entity_id
_entity_poly.type
_entity_poly.pdbx_seq_one_letter_code
_entity_poly.pdbx_strand_id
1 'polypeptide(L)'
;MLALFLIVTLAALGLYMVTVSTGQVQAASQDEQATRAYQAARAGLERAVYQRLITTAPTNTACAVPTTVFTNPHLTGFRAEVTCTLEGTESEGSTTVHVYEIKVLACNTGNTACTPSPATPSPTYVERALTVRVIQTN
;
A
#
# COMPACT_ATOMS: atom_id res chain seq x y z
N MET A 1 15.00 -54.23 -13.14
CA MET A 1 15.77 -53.06 -12.73
C MET A 1 15.42 -51.79 -13.52
N LEU A 2 15.41 -51.80 -14.85
CA LEU A 2 15.11 -50.64 -15.70
C LEU A 2 13.70 -50.03 -15.44
N ALA A 3 12.68 -50.87 -15.31
CA ALA A 3 11.29 -50.42 -15.04
C ALA A 3 11.16 -49.68 -13.69
N LEU A 4 11.83 -50.15 -12.64
CA LEU A 4 11.85 -49.51 -11.33
C LEU A 4 12.49 -48.12 -11.39
N PHE A 5 13.60 -48.00 -12.11
CA PHE A 5 14.27 -46.74 -12.35
C PHE A 5 13.36 -45.73 -13.06
N LEU A 6 12.67 -46.14 -14.10
CA LEU A 6 11.75 -45.27 -14.83
C LEU A 6 10.58 -44.80 -13.98
N ILE A 7 10.00 -45.68 -13.15
CA ILE A 7 8.91 -45.28 -12.25
C ILE A 7 9.37 -44.24 -11.25
N VAL A 8 10.55 -44.42 -10.65
CA VAL A 8 11.09 -43.46 -9.64
C VAL A 8 11.43 -42.14 -10.29
N THR A 9 12.01 -42.11 -11.48
CA THR A 9 12.32 -40.86 -12.18
C THR A 9 11.06 -40.11 -12.60
N LEU A 10 10.03 -40.80 -13.10
CA LEU A 10 8.75 -40.18 -13.45
C LEU A 10 8.03 -39.62 -12.20
N ALA A 11 8.05 -40.35 -11.08
CA ALA A 11 7.47 -39.90 -9.85
C ALA A 11 8.20 -38.63 -9.29
N ALA A 12 9.53 -38.60 -9.36
CA ALA A 12 10.32 -37.43 -8.94
C ALA A 12 10.03 -36.22 -9.83
N LEU A 13 9.91 -36.38 -11.15
CA LEU A 13 9.55 -35.30 -12.05
C LEU A 13 8.13 -34.78 -11.78
N GLY A 14 7.18 -35.67 -11.50
CA GLY A 14 5.81 -35.32 -11.16
C GLY A 14 5.75 -34.46 -9.87
N LEU A 15 6.45 -34.86 -8.82
CA LEU A 15 6.55 -34.11 -7.57
C LEU A 15 7.20 -32.72 -7.80
N TYR A 16 8.24 -32.64 -8.59
CA TYR A 16 8.89 -31.37 -8.92
C TYR A 16 7.93 -30.41 -9.64
N MET A 17 7.16 -30.88 -10.61
CA MET A 17 6.17 -30.05 -11.32
C MET A 17 5.08 -29.52 -10.38
N VAL A 18 4.60 -30.31 -9.43
CA VAL A 18 3.60 -29.89 -8.44
C VAL A 18 4.16 -28.77 -7.55
N THR A 19 5.39 -28.90 -7.07
CA THR A 19 5.99 -27.87 -6.20
C THR A 19 6.20 -26.54 -6.92
N VAL A 20 6.63 -26.58 -8.17
CA VAL A 20 6.78 -25.37 -9.01
C VAL A 20 5.42 -24.72 -9.27
N SER A 21 4.41 -25.50 -9.62
CA SER A 21 3.07 -25.01 -9.91
C SER A 21 2.41 -24.32 -8.70
N THR A 22 2.53 -24.92 -7.50
CA THR A 22 1.98 -24.29 -6.27
C THR A 22 2.68 -22.98 -5.92
N GLY A 23 3.99 -22.88 -6.13
CA GLY A 23 4.73 -21.63 -5.94
C GLY A 23 4.28 -20.51 -6.88
N GLN A 24 4.01 -20.83 -8.14
CA GLN A 24 3.52 -19.87 -9.11
C GLN A 24 2.13 -19.33 -8.77
N VAL A 25 1.21 -20.19 -8.35
CA VAL A 25 -0.14 -19.76 -7.92
C VAL A 25 -0.08 -18.84 -6.72
N GLN A 26 0.77 -19.14 -5.76
CA GLN A 26 0.95 -18.29 -4.58
C GLN A 26 1.55 -16.92 -4.94
N ALA A 27 2.56 -16.89 -5.81
CA ALA A 27 3.15 -15.65 -6.29
C ALA A 27 2.13 -14.77 -7.04
N ALA A 28 1.31 -15.38 -7.92
CA ALA A 28 0.26 -14.66 -8.66
C ALA A 28 -0.80 -14.06 -7.72
N SER A 29 -1.20 -14.78 -6.68
CA SER A 29 -2.13 -14.28 -5.65
C SER A 29 -1.56 -13.09 -4.88
N GLN A 30 -0.29 -13.13 -4.53
CA GLN A 30 0.39 -12.02 -3.84
C GLN A 30 0.50 -10.79 -4.74
N ASP A 31 0.76 -10.96 -6.03
CA ASP A 31 0.87 -9.87 -6.99
C ASP A 31 -0.48 -9.17 -7.19
N GLU A 32 -1.58 -9.91 -7.26
CA GLU A 32 -2.92 -9.35 -7.30
C GLU A 32 -3.22 -8.49 -6.05
N GLN A 33 -2.92 -9.01 -4.86
CA GLN A 33 -3.10 -8.26 -3.61
C GLN A 33 -2.20 -7.03 -3.54
N ALA A 34 -0.97 -7.12 -4.04
CA ALA A 34 -0.05 -5.99 -4.11
C ALA A 34 -0.57 -4.87 -5.03
N THR A 35 -1.18 -5.24 -6.14
CA THR A 35 -1.82 -4.30 -7.06
C THR A 35 -3.01 -3.61 -6.41
N ARG A 36 -3.85 -4.34 -5.68
CA ARG A 36 -4.97 -3.76 -4.92
C ARG A 36 -4.49 -2.84 -3.80
N ALA A 37 -3.43 -3.21 -3.08
CA ALA A 37 -2.82 -2.36 -2.06
C ALA A 37 -2.30 -1.05 -2.67
N TYR A 38 -1.68 -1.10 -3.85
CA TYR A 38 -1.24 0.09 -4.57
C TYR A 38 -2.41 1.00 -4.96
N GLN A 39 -3.52 0.45 -5.46
CA GLN A 39 -4.72 1.22 -5.78
C GLN A 39 -5.34 1.86 -4.53
N ALA A 40 -5.35 1.14 -3.40
CA ALA A 40 -5.80 1.69 -2.12
C ALA A 40 -4.89 2.84 -1.64
N ALA A 41 -3.57 2.70 -1.76
CA ALA A 41 -2.62 3.76 -1.44
C ALA A 41 -2.84 5.00 -2.31
N ARG A 42 -3.03 4.80 -3.62
CA ARG A 42 -3.30 5.89 -4.56
C ARG A 42 -4.61 6.61 -4.24
N ALA A 43 -5.68 5.89 -4.00
CA ALA A 43 -6.97 6.49 -3.62
C ALA A 43 -6.87 7.27 -2.31
N GLY A 44 -6.15 6.76 -1.32
CA GLY A 44 -5.84 7.46 -0.07
C GLY A 44 -5.04 8.74 -0.30
N LEU A 45 -4.05 8.69 -1.18
CA LEU A 45 -3.22 9.82 -1.56
C LEU A 45 -4.02 10.92 -2.27
N GLU A 46 -4.81 10.57 -3.28
CA GLU A 46 -5.65 11.50 -4.03
C GLU A 46 -6.65 12.21 -3.09
N ARG A 47 -7.25 11.47 -2.16
CA ARG A 47 -8.13 12.06 -1.14
C ARG A 47 -7.37 13.01 -0.22
N ALA A 48 -6.17 12.65 0.21
CA ALA A 48 -5.35 13.48 1.09
C ALA A 48 -4.94 14.79 0.42
N VAL A 49 -4.48 14.70 -0.81
CA VAL A 49 -4.11 15.87 -1.63
C VAL A 49 -5.32 16.77 -1.87
N TYR A 50 -6.46 16.20 -2.21
CA TYR A 50 -7.71 16.96 -2.38
C TYR A 50 -8.11 17.69 -1.08
N GLN A 51 -8.11 17.01 0.04
CA GLN A 51 -8.43 17.62 1.33
C GLN A 51 -7.45 18.74 1.67
N ARG A 52 -6.15 18.54 1.44
CA ARG A 52 -5.16 19.55 1.74
C ARG A 52 -5.24 20.78 0.84
N LEU A 53 -5.37 20.59 -0.48
CA LEU A 53 -5.32 21.68 -1.44
C LEU A 53 -6.67 22.40 -1.62
N ILE A 54 -7.78 21.70 -1.49
CA ILE A 54 -9.09 22.21 -1.89
C ILE A 54 -9.97 22.54 -0.68
N THR A 55 -9.97 21.67 0.35
CA THR A 55 -10.91 21.83 1.46
C THR A 55 -10.29 22.54 2.68
N THR A 56 -8.97 22.52 2.82
CA THR A 56 -8.29 23.16 3.94
C THR A 56 -7.86 24.56 3.54
N ALA A 57 -8.21 25.55 4.38
CA ALA A 57 -7.78 26.93 4.15
C ALA A 57 -6.25 27.03 4.09
N PRO A 58 -5.69 27.81 3.15
CA PRO A 58 -4.24 27.92 2.97
C PRO A 58 -3.52 28.45 4.23
N THR A 59 -4.20 29.25 5.06
CA THR A 59 -3.68 29.76 6.33
C THR A 59 -3.57 28.68 7.42
N ASN A 60 -4.23 27.55 7.25
CA ASN A 60 -4.19 26.46 8.22
C ASN A 60 -3.00 25.53 7.96
N THR A 61 -1.98 25.62 8.79
CA THR A 61 -0.79 24.74 8.74
C THR A 61 -1.05 23.34 9.28
N ALA A 62 -2.20 23.10 9.92
CA ALA A 62 -2.57 21.76 10.39
C ALA A 62 -2.79 20.81 9.22
N CYS A 63 -2.11 19.68 9.26
CA CYS A 63 -2.15 18.67 8.20
C CYS A 63 -2.76 17.37 8.76
N ALA A 64 -4.04 17.42 9.10
CA ALA A 64 -4.77 16.25 9.58
C ALA A 64 -5.57 15.65 8.44
N VAL A 65 -5.21 14.45 8.02
CA VAL A 65 -5.96 13.67 7.03
C VAL A 65 -6.42 12.36 7.67
N PRO A 66 -7.72 12.07 7.67
CA PRO A 66 -8.22 10.86 8.29
C PRO A 66 -7.81 9.61 7.51
N THR A 67 -7.51 8.55 8.24
CA THR A 67 -7.36 7.20 7.70
C THR A 67 -8.60 6.80 6.92
N THR A 68 -8.41 6.13 5.80
CA THR A 68 -9.49 5.64 4.95
C THR A 68 -9.58 4.13 5.02
N VAL A 69 -10.74 3.62 5.43
CA VAL A 69 -11.12 2.20 5.30
C VAL A 69 -12.01 2.07 4.06
N PHE A 70 -11.68 1.15 3.18
CA PHE A 70 -12.41 0.98 1.93
C PHE A 70 -13.55 -0.02 2.11
N THR A 71 -14.76 0.39 1.77
CA THR A 71 -15.97 -0.44 1.76
C THR A 71 -16.38 -0.87 0.36
N ASN A 72 -15.68 -0.36 -0.67
CA ASN A 72 -15.92 -0.73 -2.07
C ASN A 72 -15.58 -2.21 -2.27
N PRO A 73 -16.38 -2.99 -3.03
CA PRO A 73 -16.14 -4.43 -3.27
C PRO A 73 -14.74 -4.77 -3.77
N HIS A 74 -14.11 -3.89 -4.57
CA HIS A 74 -12.78 -4.13 -5.14
C HIS A 74 -11.63 -3.87 -4.16
N LEU A 75 -11.86 -3.04 -3.12
CA LEU A 75 -10.87 -2.66 -2.11
C LEU A 75 -11.28 -3.05 -0.69
N THR A 76 -12.36 -3.83 -0.55
CA THR A 76 -12.79 -4.34 0.76
C THR A 76 -11.65 -5.11 1.43
N GLY A 77 -11.42 -4.84 2.70
CA GLY A 77 -10.32 -5.43 3.47
C GLY A 77 -9.00 -4.65 3.38
N PHE A 78 -8.94 -3.60 2.55
CA PHE A 78 -7.80 -2.68 2.52
C PHE A 78 -8.07 -1.42 3.33
N ARG A 79 -6.99 -0.84 3.83
CA ARG A 79 -6.96 0.39 4.59
C ARG A 79 -5.82 1.26 4.09
N ALA A 80 -6.02 2.57 4.03
CA ALA A 80 -4.96 3.54 3.75
C ALA A 80 -4.80 4.48 4.96
N GLU A 81 -3.63 4.44 5.56
CA GLU A 81 -3.22 5.36 6.62
C GLU A 81 -2.45 6.52 6.01
N VAL A 82 -2.86 7.72 6.36
CA VAL A 82 -2.27 8.94 5.83
C VAL A 82 -1.55 9.68 6.96
N THR A 83 -0.28 9.97 6.73
CA THR A 83 0.52 10.86 7.55
C THR A 83 0.86 12.10 6.74
N CYS A 84 0.56 13.26 7.29
CA CYS A 84 0.84 14.53 6.65
C CYS A 84 1.69 15.39 7.57
N THR A 85 2.81 15.91 7.07
CA THR A 85 3.74 16.75 7.82
C THR A 85 4.06 18.03 7.05
N LEU A 86 4.09 19.17 7.74
CA LEU A 86 4.61 20.42 7.20
C LEU A 86 6.14 20.34 7.22
N GLU A 87 6.77 20.31 6.04
CA GLU A 87 8.23 20.24 5.92
C GLU A 87 8.88 21.64 6.01
N GLY A 88 8.20 22.66 5.49
CA GLY A 88 8.75 24.01 5.47
C GLY A 88 7.72 25.07 5.13
N THR A 89 8.06 26.29 5.49
CA THR A 89 7.31 27.50 5.14
C THR A 89 8.32 28.54 4.67
N GLU A 90 8.14 29.00 3.45
CA GLU A 90 8.95 30.05 2.85
C GLU A 90 8.08 31.27 2.56
N SER A 91 8.62 32.46 2.74
CA SER A 91 7.93 33.72 2.46
C SER A 91 8.66 34.46 1.34
N GLU A 92 7.97 34.71 0.26
CA GLU A 92 8.48 35.45 -0.89
C GLU A 92 7.62 36.70 -1.12
N GLY A 93 8.08 37.82 -0.58
CA GLY A 93 7.32 39.07 -0.57
C GLY A 93 6.05 38.94 0.28
N SER A 94 4.87 39.12 -0.36
CA SER A 94 3.57 39.00 0.30
C SER A 94 2.99 37.58 0.21
N THR A 95 3.67 36.64 -0.45
CA THR A 95 3.19 35.27 -0.66
C THR A 95 3.91 34.34 0.30
N THR A 96 3.16 33.53 1.01
CA THR A 96 3.70 32.46 1.85
C THR A 96 3.49 31.11 1.17
N VAL A 97 4.55 30.34 1.08
CA VAL A 97 4.56 29.01 0.46
C VAL A 97 4.76 27.96 1.54
N HIS A 98 3.84 27.04 1.63
CA HIS A 98 3.93 25.90 2.54
C HIS A 98 4.22 24.62 1.75
N VAL A 99 5.19 23.85 2.23
CA VAL A 99 5.55 22.55 1.63
C VAL A 99 5.13 21.46 2.62
N TYR A 100 4.29 20.54 2.14
CA TYR A 100 3.78 19.40 2.91
C TYR A 100 4.29 18.11 2.32
N GLU A 101 4.71 17.19 3.18
CA GLU A 101 4.92 15.79 2.81
C GLU A 101 3.71 14.98 3.23
N ILE A 102 3.12 14.28 2.28
CA ILE A 102 2.00 13.35 2.49
C ILE A 102 2.51 11.94 2.22
N LYS A 103 2.51 11.11 3.26
CA LYS A 103 2.82 9.68 3.19
C LYS A 103 1.55 8.88 3.35
N VAL A 104 1.34 7.91 2.48
CA VAL A 104 0.22 6.99 2.57
C VAL A 104 0.74 5.57 2.63
N LEU A 105 0.32 4.83 3.63
CA LEU A 105 0.59 3.42 3.80
C LEU A 105 -0.72 2.66 3.65
N ALA A 106 -0.84 1.81 2.63
CA ALA A 106 -2.00 0.96 2.44
C ALA A 106 -1.67 -0.51 2.70
N CYS A 107 -2.56 -1.19 3.40
CA CYS A 107 -2.38 -2.59 3.79
C CYS A 107 -3.70 -3.36 3.76
N ASN A 108 -3.61 -4.68 3.76
CA ASN A 108 -4.77 -5.59 3.74
C ASN A 108 -5.21 -6.07 5.14
N THR A 109 -5.06 -5.22 6.16
CA THR A 109 -5.47 -5.54 7.55
C THR A 109 -6.91 -5.16 7.89
N GLY A 110 -7.64 -4.56 6.94
CA GLY A 110 -9.02 -4.11 7.17
C GLY A 110 -9.10 -3.00 8.22
N ASN A 111 -9.60 -3.33 9.41
CA ASN A 111 -9.85 -2.34 10.47
C ASN A 111 -8.67 -2.13 11.44
N THR A 112 -7.63 -2.96 11.37
CA THR A 112 -6.45 -2.82 12.22
C THR A 112 -5.38 -1.97 11.57
N ALA A 113 -4.49 -1.35 12.35
CA ALA A 113 -3.41 -0.51 11.84
C ALA A 113 -2.49 -1.28 10.86
N CYS A 114 -1.94 -0.54 9.89
CA CYS A 114 -1.01 -1.10 8.90
C CYS A 114 0.36 -1.47 9.47
N THR A 115 0.65 -1.13 10.72
CA THR A 115 1.88 -1.58 11.38
C THR A 115 1.83 -3.09 11.59
N PRO A 116 2.72 -3.87 10.98
CA PRO A 116 2.80 -5.28 11.31
C PRO A 116 3.08 -5.40 12.81
N SER A 117 2.26 -6.18 13.51
CA SER A 117 2.61 -6.58 14.87
C SER A 117 3.99 -7.24 14.81
N PRO A 118 4.94 -6.92 15.72
CA PRO A 118 6.33 -7.37 15.61
C PRO A 118 6.50 -8.90 15.61
N ALA A 119 5.45 -9.63 15.87
CA ALA A 119 5.44 -11.09 15.88
C ALA A 119 4.89 -11.62 14.54
N THR A 120 5.72 -11.77 13.53
CA THR A 120 5.47 -12.50 12.27
C THR A 120 4.35 -11.91 11.40
N PRO A 121 4.68 -11.18 10.34
CA PRO A 121 3.68 -10.80 9.35
C PRO A 121 3.05 -12.08 8.77
N SER A 122 1.72 -12.12 8.66
CA SER A 122 1.03 -13.20 7.94
C SER A 122 1.64 -13.33 6.54
N PRO A 123 1.84 -14.55 6.03
CA PRO A 123 2.35 -14.74 4.66
C PRO A 123 1.45 -14.10 3.59
N THR A 124 0.23 -13.74 3.95
CA THR A 124 -0.72 -13.03 3.09
C THR A 124 -0.73 -11.51 3.31
N TYR A 125 0.08 -10.98 4.24
CA TYR A 125 0.17 -9.55 4.49
C TYR A 125 0.84 -8.83 3.32
N VAL A 126 0.18 -7.79 2.86
CA VAL A 126 0.68 -6.93 1.77
C VAL A 126 0.51 -5.49 2.16
N GLU A 127 1.55 -4.71 1.93
CA GLU A 127 1.52 -3.25 2.10
C GLU A 127 2.17 -2.53 0.92
N ARG A 128 1.74 -1.29 0.69
CA ARG A 128 2.33 -0.36 -0.27
C ARG A 128 2.35 1.03 0.32
N ALA A 129 3.50 1.70 0.19
CA ALA A 129 3.69 3.07 0.61
C ALA A 129 3.83 3.99 -0.59
N LEU A 130 3.20 5.16 -0.53
CA LEU A 130 3.36 6.25 -1.49
C LEU A 130 3.68 7.53 -0.71
N THR A 131 4.55 8.35 -1.27
CA THR A 131 4.91 9.65 -0.71
C THR A 131 4.84 10.71 -1.81
N VAL A 132 4.25 11.85 -1.48
CA VAL A 132 4.20 13.02 -2.37
C VAL A 132 4.50 14.29 -1.58
N ARG A 133 5.12 15.25 -2.23
CA ARG A 133 5.24 16.61 -1.73
C ARG A 133 4.24 17.52 -2.43
N VAL A 134 3.56 18.32 -1.65
CA VAL A 134 2.52 19.23 -2.10
C VAL A 134 2.89 20.64 -1.66
N ILE A 135 2.80 21.57 -2.60
CA ILE A 135 3.07 22.98 -2.36
C ILE A 135 1.74 23.72 -2.36
N GLN A 136 1.51 24.51 -1.34
CA GLN A 136 0.35 25.38 -1.22
C GLN A 136 0.82 26.83 -1.02
N THR A 137 0.34 27.72 -1.86
CA THR A 137 0.58 29.16 -1.77
C THR A 137 -0.60 29.86 -1.11
N ASN A 138 -0.30 30.84 -0.25
CA ASN A 138 -1.29 31.69 0.43
C ASN A 138 -1.10 33.14 -0.01
#